data_406b01d5d9d2373b1a1964027ddb5deb
#
_entry.id   406b01d5d9d2373b1a1964027ddb5deb
#
_cell.length_a   1.000
_cell.length_b   1.000
_cell.length_c   1.000
_cell.angle_alpha   90.00
_cell.angle_beta   90.00
_cell.angle_gamma   90.00
#
_symmetry.space_group_name_H-M   'P 1'
#
loop_
_entity.id
_entity.type
_entity.pdbx_description
1 polymer ?
#
loop_
_entity_poly.entity_id
_entity_poly.type
_entity_poly.pdbx_seq_one_letter_code
_entity_poly.pdbx_strand_id
1 'polypeptide(L)'
;MSEVISKTSTLDAVPSPGDIRLFLTDVDGTLTDGGMYYGTDGTEFKKFNTRDGMGLQMLQRTGVKVGIVTSENVAINENRARKLGLDYLKQGARDGGKLAAAREICEEMGITMQQVAYIGDDVNCYDLLSAVGWAACPADACEKVKRIPRILVLQRRGGDACVREWIDMILAQQ
;
A
#
# COMPACT_ATOMS: atom_id res chain seq x y z
N MET A 1 3.98 33.04 -41.48
CA MET A 1 3.68 33.16 -40.06
C MET A 1 3.26 31.77 -39.57
N SER A 2 4.18 31.03 -38.99
CA SER A 2 3.95 29.69 -38.51
C SER A 2 3.76 29.75 -36.99
N GLU A 3 2.55 29.43 -36.56
CA GLU A 3 2.23 29.29 -35.15
C GLU A 3 2.95 28.06 -34.57
N VAL A 4 3.90 28.33 -33.71
CA VAL A 4 4.52 27.32 -32.84
C VAL A 4 3.52 26.98 -31.75
N ILE A 5 2.77 25.89 -31.94
CA ILE A 5 1.94 25.30 -30.87
C ILE A 5 2.89 24.74 -29.86
N SER A 6 3.10 25.48 -28.77
CA SER A 6 3.76 25.00 -27.55
C SER A 6 2.93 23.84 -26.99
N LYS A 7 3.40 22.61 -27.19
CA LYS A 7 2.94 21.46 -26.42
C LYS A 7 3.48 21.61 -24.99
N THR A 8 2.74 22.30 -24.15
CA THR A 8 2.86 22.16 -22.70
C THR A 8 2.47 20.72 -22.38
N SER A 9 3.46 19.85 -22.16
CA SER A 9 3.25 18.57 -21.51
C SER A 9 2.68 18.89 -20.13
N THR A 10 1.39 18.68 -19.97
CA THR A 10 0.81 18.50 -18.64
C THR A 10 1.51 17.29 -18.02
N LEU A 11 2.56 17.53 -17.26
CA LEU A 11 2.94 16.66 -16.17
C LEU A 11 1.68 16.61 -15.32
N ASP A 12 0.89 15.54 -15.46
CA ASP A 12 -0.22 15.26 -14.58
C ASP A 12 0.32 15.45 -13.17
N ALA A 13 -0.22 16.42 -12.46
CA ALA A 13 0.28 16.79 -11.14
C ALA A 13 0.24 15.52 -10.29
N VAL A 14 1.41 15.05 -9.88
CA VAL A 14 1.51 14.00 -8.87
C VAL A 14 0.73 14.54 -7.68
N PRO A 15 -0.35 13.85 -7.22
CA PRO A 15 -1.17 14.37 -6.15
C PRO A 15 -0.28 14.80 -4.98
N SER A 16 -0.57 15.92 -4.33
CA SER A 16 0.18 16.33 -3.16
C SER A 16 -0.02 15.30 -2.03
N PRO A 17 1.01 14.90 -1.27
CA PRO A 17 0.85 14.01 -0.13
C PRO A 17 -0.18 14.49 0.89
N GLY A 18 -0.46 15.79 0.94
CA GLY A 18 -1.56 16.37 1.72
C GLY A 18 -2.96 15.94 1.28
N ASP A 19 -3.09 15.36 0.07
CA ASP A 19 -4.36 14.85 -0.46
C ASP A 19 -4.64 13.40 -0.07
N ILE A 20 -3.66 12.67 0.48
CA ILE A 20 -3.85 11.28 0.94
C ILE A 20 -4.79 11.27 2.14
N ARG A 21 -5.89 10.54 2.02
CA ARG A 21 -6.87 10.32 3.09
C ARG A 21 -6.88 8.89 3.61
N LEU A 22 -6.44 7.94 2.78
CA LEU A 22 -6.40 6.52 3.10
C LEU A 22 -5.07 5.93 2.64
N PHE A 23 -4.39 5.24 3.54
CA PHE A 23 -3.19 4.46 3.25
C PHE A 23 -3.49 2.98 3.44
N LEU A 24 -3.32 2.19 2.40
CA LEU A 24 -3.52 0.74 2.42
C LEU A 24 -2.20 0.01 2.13
N THR A 25 -2.01 -1.13 2.77
CA THR A 25 -0.84 -1.99 2.55
C THR A 25 -1.25 -3.44 2.37
N ASP A 26 -0.52 -4.16 1.50
CA ASP A 26 -0.52 -5.61 1.50
C ASP A 26 0.25 -6.16 2.70
N VAL A 27 0.19 -7.45 2.93
CA VAL A 27 0.92 -8.13 4.00
C VAL A 27 2.10 -8.91 3.46
N ASP A 28 1.84 -9.98 2.72
CA ASP A 28 2.86 -10.95 2.30
C ASP A 28 3.73 -10.35 1.17
N GLY A 29 5.04 -10.29 1.40
CA GLY A 29 5.99 -9.63 0.49
C GLY A 29 6.06 -8.11 0.62
N THR A 30 5.24 -7.48 1.47
CA THR A 30 5.21 -6.03 1.71
C THR A 30 5.50 -5.69 3.17
N LEU A 31 4.56 -5.96 4.10
CA LEU A 31 4.81 -5.86 5.55
C LEU A 31 5.69 -6.99 6.08
N THR A 32 5.75 -8.10 5.37
CA THR A 32 6.63 -9.24 5.62
C THR A 32 7.61 -9.43 4.47
N ASP A 33 8.58 -10.30 4.66
CA ASP A 33 9.53 -10.70 3.61
C ASP A 33 8.97 -11.75 2.62
N GLY A 34 7.66 -12.07 2.73
CA GLY A 34 6.99 -13.08 1.92
C GLY A 34 7.31 -14.53 2.33
N GLY A 35 8.20 -14.72 3.31
CA GLY A 35 8.51 -16.06 3.87
C GLY A 35 7.34 -16.60 4.69
N MET A 36 6.98 -17.86 4.43
CA MET A 36 5.93 -18.57 5.14
C MET A 36 6.59 -19.62 6.03
N TYR A 37 6.43 -19.48 7.36
CA TYR A 37 7.00 -20.40 8.35
C TYR A 37 5.89 -21.28 8.90
N TYR A 38 6.00 -22.59 8.67
CA TYR A 38 5.01 -23.56 9.13
C TYR A 38 5.60 -24.49 10.20
N GLY A 39 4.91 -24.62 11.33
CA GLY A 39 5.16 -25.65 12.31
C GLY A 39 4.59 -26.99 11.88
N THR A 40 5.12 -28.09 12.41
CA THR A 40 4.61 -29.45 12.13
C THR A 40 3.20 -29.68 12.67
N ASP A 41 2.75 -28.87 13.59
CA ASP A 41 1.40 -28.85 14.18
C ASP A 41 0.40 -27.97 13.39
N GLY A 42 0.83 -27.40 12.25
CA GLY A 42 0.02 -26.48 11.45
C GLY A 42 0.10 -25.02 11.90
N THR A 43 0.92 -24.71 12.91
CA THR A 43 1.17 -23.31 13.32
C THR A 43 1.85 -22.55 12.18
N GLU A 44 1.40 -21.33 11.92
CA GLU A 44 1.99 -20.43 10.93
C GLU A 44 2.61 -19.20 11.61
N PHE A 45 3.77 -18.79 11.14
CA PHE A 45 4.44 -17.57 11.58
C PHE A 45 4.80 -16.69 10.40
N LYS A 46 4.72 -15.37 10.62
CA LYS A 46 5.17 -14.33 9.68
C LYS A 46 6.10 -13.36 10.40
N LYS A 47 7.12 -12.89 9.68
CA LYS A 47 8.06 -11.90 10.20
C LYS A 47 7.65 -10.50 9.77
N PHE A 48 7.09 -9.72 10.70
CA PHE A 48 6.82 -8.29 10.51
C PHE A 48 8.00 -7.43 10.98
N ASN A 49 8.12 -6.23 10.42
CA ASN A 49 9.09 -5.24 10.86
C ASN A 49 8.45 -4.22 11.81
N THR A 50 9.12 -3.93 12.92
CA THR A 50 8.63 -2.97 13.92
C THR A 50 8.62 -1.54 13.40
N ARG A 51 9.54 -1.19 12.48
CA ARG A 51 9.63 0.16 11.89
C ARG A 51 8.43 0.45 10.99
N ASP A 52 7.93 -0.53 10.24
CA ASP A 52 6.70 -0.39 9.46
C ASP A 52 5.50 -0.12 10.37
N GLY A 53 5.37 -0.87 11.47
CA GLY A 53 4.31 -0.64 12.44
C GLY A 53 4.35 0.76 13.05
N MET A 54 5.53 1.26 13.39
CA MET A 54 5.70 2.62 13.88
C MET A 54 5.32 3.66 12.81
N GLY A 55 5.73 3.44 11.55
CA GLY A 55 5.38 4.32 10.43
C GLY A 55 3.87 4.43 10.25
N LEU A 56 3.16 3.30 10.22
CA LEU A 56 1.69 3.28 10.09
C LEU A 56 1.01 4.09 11.22
N GLN A 57 1.47 3.93 12.47
CA GLN A 57 0.95 4.72 13.59
C GLN A 57 1.30 6.22 13.49
N MET A 58 2.48 6.57 12.99
CA MET A 58 2.86 7.97 12.74
C MET A 58 1.93 8.59 11.71
N LEU A 59 1.63 7.89 10.63
CA LEU A 59 0.73 8.37 9.59
C LEU A 59 -0.70 8.54 10.11
N GLN A 60 -1.21 7.60 10.92
CA GLN A 60 -2.53 7.74 11.57
C GLN A 60 -2.66 9.02 12.42
N ARG A 61 -1.57 9.43 13.09
CA ARG A 61 -1.57 10.66 13.92
C ARG A 61 -1.75 11.94 13.10
N THR A 62 -1.52 11.91 11.79
CA THR A 62 -1.79 13.03 10.89
C THR A 62 -3.25 13.09 10.43
N GLY A 63 -4.08 12.13 10.83
CA GLY A 63 -5.49 12.03 10.42
C GLY A 63 -5.73 11.16 9.19
N VAL A 64 -4.69 10.62 8.57
CA VAL A 64 -4.82 9.65 7.47
C VAL A 64 -5.32 8.32 8.04
N LYS A 65 -6.37 7.75 7.43
CA LYS A 65 -6.83 6.41 7.77
C LYS A 65 -5.87 5.35 7.23
N VAL A 66 -5.63 4.30 8.01
CA VAL A 66 -4.65 3.26 7.67
C VAL A 66 -5.28 1.89 7.74
N GLY A 67 -5.02 1.05 6.73
CA GLY A 67 -5.57 -0.30 6.68
C GLY A 67 -4.70 -1.32 5.98
N ILE A 68 -5.08 -2.57 6.17
CA ILE A 68 -4.52 -3.74 5.48
C ILE A 68 -5.57 -4.27 4.50
N VAL A 69 -5.12 -4.59 3.26
CA VAL A 69 -5.90 -5.32 2.26
C VAL A 69 -5.06 -6.48 1.74
N THR A 70 -5.42 -7.71 2.10
CA THR A 70 -4.61 -8.90 1.82
C THR A 70 -5.44 -10.06 1.27
N SER A 71 -4.81 -10.90 0.46
CA SER A 71 -5.44 -12.11 -0.10
C SER A 71 -5.60 -13.24 0.91
N GLU A 72 -4.71 -13.31 1.90
CA GLU A 72 -4.77 -14.32 2.95
C GLU A 72 -5.78 -13.94 4.04
N ASN A 73 -6.48 -14.96 4.57
CA ASN A 73 -7.42 -14.81 5.69
C ASN A 73 -6.90 -15.65 6.88
N VAL A 74 -6.07 -15.03 7.71
CA VAL A 74 -5.38 -15.71 8.81
C VAL A 74 -5.34 -14.84 10.08
N ALA A 75 -5.44 -15.47 11.23
CA ALA A 75 -5.47 -14.78 12.53
C ALA A 75 -4.24 -13.91 12.82
N ILE A 76 -3.10 -14.23 12.23
CA ILE A 76 -1.86 -13.45 12.45
C ILE A 76 -1.98 -12.03 11.87
N ASN A 77 -2.72 -11.86 10.77
CA ASN A 77 -3.00 -10.54 10.19
C ASN A 77 -3.94 -9.72 11.09
N GLU A 78 -4.97 -10.37 11.64
CA GLU A 78 -5.89 -9.73 12.61
C GLU A 78 -5.14 -9.27 13.87
N ASN A 79 -4.29 -10.14 14.40
CA ASN A 79 -3.48 -9.83 15.57
C ASN A 79 -2.55 -8.64 15.30
N ARG A 80 -1.96 -8.56 14.10
CA ARG A 80 -1.10 -7.45 13.70
C ARG A 80 -1.89 -6.15 13.57
N ALA A 81 -3.02 -6.17 12.86
CA ALA A 81 -3.88 -5.00 12.68
C ALA A 81 -4.39 -4.47 14.03
N ARG A 82 -4.86 -5.36 14.90
CA ARG A 82 -5.34 -5.01 16.25
C ARG A 82 -4.24 -4.41 17.11
N LYS A 83 -3.03 -5.01 17.11
CA LYS A 83 -1.88 -4.50 17.88
C LYS A 83 -1.48 -3.09 17.45
N LEU A 84 -1.61 -2.76 16.17
CA LEU A 84 -1.27 -1.46 15.63
C LEU A 84 -2.43 -0.45 15.71
N GLY A 85 -3.65 -0.89 16.03
CA GLY A 85 -4.85 -0.05 16.06
C GLY A 85 -5.23 0.46 14.68
N LEU A 86 -5.08 -0.37 13.63
CA LEU A 86 -5.39 0.03 12.26
C LEU A 86 -6.89 0.24 12.07
N ASP A 87 -7.26 1.21 11.23
CA ASP A 87 -8.64 1.59 10.97
C ASP A 87 -9.38 0.53 10.14
N TYR A 88 -8.69 -0.13 9.21
CA TYR A 88 -9.29 -1.12 8.31
C TYR A 88 -8.46 -2.39 8.21
N LEU A 89 -9.18 -3.52 8.11
CA LEU A 89 -8.60 -4.83 7.77
C LEU A 89 -9.56 -5.56 6.83
N LYS A 90 -9.13 -5.76 5.60
CA LYS A 90 -9.84 -6.56 4.58
C LYS A 90 -8.97 -7.77 4.23
N GLN A 91 -9.42 -8.94 4.62
CA GLN A 91 -8.77 -10.23 4.38
C GLN A 91 -9.52 -11.06 3.35
N GLY A 92 -8.88 -12.09 2.79
CA GLY A 92 -9.49 -12.97 1.79
C GLY A 92 -9.77 -12.27 0.46
N ALA A 93 -9.14 -11.14 0.20
CA ALA A 93 -9.37 -10.30 -0.97
C ALA A 93 -8.65 -10.87 -2.21
N ARG A 94 -9.14 -12.01 -2.74
CA ARG A 94 -8.63 -12.70 -3.93
C ARG A 94 -9.37 -12.26 -5.19
N ASP A 95 -8.83 -12.58 -6.36
CA ASP A 95 -9.49 -12.45 -7.68
C ASP A 95 -10.13 -11.06 -7.93
N GLY A 96 -9.35 -10.00 -7.80
CA GLY A 96 -9.81 -8.61 -7.90
C GLY A 96 -10.41 -8.06 -6.60
N GLY A 97 -10.51 -8.86 -5.56
CA GLY A 97 -11.08 -8.49 -4.28
C GLY A 97 -10.36 -7.35 -3.57
N LYS A 98 -9.05 -7.16 -3.81
CA LYS A 98 -8.31 -6.02 -3.22
C LYS A 98 -8.81 -4.68 -3.73
N LEU A 99 -9.07 -4.56 -5.04
CA LEU A 99 -9.64 -3.34 -5.62
C LEU A 99 -11.08 -3.11 -5.14
N ALA A 100 -11.90 -4.17 -5.08
CA ALA A 100 -13.26 -4.09 -4.56
C ALA A 100 -13.27 -3.63 -3.10
N ALA A 101 -12.44 -4.22 -2.24
CA ALA A 101 -12.31 -3.84 -0.83
C ALA A 101 -11.87 -2.37 -0.65
N ALA A 102 -10.93 -1.89 -1.46
CA ALA A 102 -10.51 -0.50 -1.40
C ALA A 102 -11.64 0.47 -1.83
N ARG A 103 -12.44 0.10 -2.85
CA ARG A 103 -13.60 0.89 -3.26
C ARG A 103 -14.68 0.97 -2.18
N GLU A 104 -14.98 -0.14 -1.50
CA GLU A 104 -15.90 -0.17 -0.37
C GLU A 104 -15.46 0.80 0.74
N ILE A 105 -14.16 0.81 1.08
CA ILE A 105 -13.62 1.74 2.08
C ILE A 105 -13.75 3.19 1.58
N CYS A 106 -13.45 3.46 0.32
CA CYS A 106 -13.61 4.79 -0.27
C CYS A 106 -15.06 5.29 -0.22
N GLU A 107 -16.03 4.43 -0.51
CA GLU A 107 -17.46 4.75 -0.41
C GLU A 107 -17.85 5.06 1.03
N GLU A 108 -17.43 4.25 2.00
CA GLU A 108 -17.66 4.47 3.43
C GLU A 108 -17.07 5.82 3.91
N MET A 109 -15.87 6.17 3.44
CA MET A 109 -15.18 7.41 3.80
C MET A 109 -15.65 8.64 3.01
N GLY A 110 -16.40 8.48 1.93
CA GLY A 110 -16.76 9.57 1.01
C GLY A 110 -15.55 10.18 0.26
N ILE A 111 -14.56 9.34 -0.08
CA ILE A 111 -13.34 9.73 -0.79
C ILE A 111 -13.23 9.05 -2.15
N THR A 112 -12.31 9.52 -2.98
CA THR A 112 -12.02 8.92 -4.29
C THR A 112 -10.75 8.07 -4.24
N MET A 113 -10.60 7.16 -5.21
CA MET A 113 -9.38 6.35 -5.36
C MET A 113 -8.12 7.22 -5.56
N GLN A 114 -8.25 8.44 -6.04
CA GLN A 114 -7.12 9.39 -6.17
C GLN A 114 -6.58 9.87 -4.83
N GLN A 115 -7.34 9.72 -3.75
CA GLN A 115 -6.95 10.07 -2.38
C GLN A 115 -6.43 8.86 -1.59
N VAL A 116 -6.23 7.72 -2.28
CA VAL A 116 -5.70 6.48 -1.70
C VAL A 116 -4.24 6.31 -2.06
N ALA A 117 -3.42 5.98 -1.07
CA ALA A 117 -2.08 5.45 -1.22
C ALA A 117 -2.10 3.94 -0.97
N TYR A 118 -1.53 3.15 -1.87
CA TYR A 118 -1.46 1.68 -1.72
C TYR A 118 -0.06 1.15 -2.07
N ILE A 119 0.45 0.26 -1.22
CA ILE A 119 1.70 -0.46 -1.43
C ILE A 119 1.46 -1.97 -1.49
N GLY A 120 2.05 -2.61 -2.50
CA GLY A 120 1.98 -4.05 -2.73
C GLY A 120 3.10 -4.54 -3.64
N ASP A 121 3.34 -5.84 -3.71
CA ASP A 121 4.53 -6.44 -4.31
C ASP A 121 4.28 -7.35 -5.50
N ASP A 122 3.10 -7.97 -5.62
CA ASP A 122 2.87 -9.03 -6.60
C ASP A 122 1.61 -8.79 -7.46
N VAL A 123 1.38 -9.67 -8.41
CA VAL A 123 0.34 -9.57 -9.43
C VAL A 123 -1.08 -9.45 -8.87
N ASN A 124 -1.35 -9.99 -7.69
CA ASN A 124 -2.63 -9.85 -7.00
C ASN A 124 -2.89 -8.43 -6.48
N CYS A 125 -1.85 -7.57 -6.46
CA CYS A 125 -1.94 -6.16 -6.12
C CYS A 125 -2.14 -5.25 -7.35
N TYR A 126 -1.93 -5.80 -8.57
CA TYR A 126 -1.81 -5.02 -9.80
C TYR A 126 -2.99 -4.09 -10.06
N ASP A 127 -4.22 -4.60 -9.95
CA ASP A 127 -5.43 -3.83 -10.26
C ASP A 127 -5.62 -2.67 -9.29
N LEU A 128 -5.37 -2.90 -7.99
CA LEU A 128 -5.46 -1.84 -6.99
C LEU A 128 -4.32 -0.82 -7.15
N LEU A 129 -3.08 -1.26 -7.35
CA LEU A 129 -1.93 -0.39 -7.63
C LEU A 129 -2.16 0.51 -8.85
N SER A 130 -2.82 -0.02 -9.88
CA SER A 130 -3.12 0.73 -11.11
C SER A 130 -4.26 1.75 -10.94
N ALA A 131 -5.13 1.59 -9.94
CA ALA A 131 -6.33 2.38 -9.74
C ALA A 131 -6.16 3.53 -8.74
N VAL A 132 -5.22 3.44 -7.82
CA VAL A 132 -5.01 4.44 -6.76
C VAL A 132 -4.27 5.69 -7.27
N GLY A 133 -4.44 6.80 -6.57
CA GLY A 133 -3.69 8.04 -6.85
C GLY A 133 -2.20 7.92 -6.55
N TRP A 134 -1.85 7.12 -5.54
CA TRP A 134 -0.48 6.92 -5.07
C TRP A 134 -0.17 5.43 -4.97
N ALA A 135 0.73 4.95 -5.81
CA ALA A 135 1.14 3.56 -5.84
C ALA A 135 2.63 3.42 -5.54
N ALA A 136 2.99 2.46 -4.68
CA ALA A 136 4.37 2.10 -4.42
C ALA A 136 4.54 0.58 -4.37
N CYS A 137 5.76 0.12 -4.57
CA CYS A 137 6.12 -1.28 -4.37
C CYS A 137 7.52 -1.41 -3.75
N PRO A 138 7.78 -2.51 -3.01
CA PRO A 138 9.11 -2.82 -2.50
C PRO A 138 10.14 -3.01 -3.63
N ALA A 139 11.43 -2.90 -3.29
CA ALA A 139 12.53 -3.11 -4.25
C ALA A 139 12.51 -4.49 -4.91
N ASP A 140 12.00 -5.49 -4.22
CA ASP A 140 11.90 -6.89 -4.67
C ASP A 140 10.52 -7.29 -5.17
N ALA A 141 9.63 -6.32 -5.41
CA ALA A 141 8.35 -6.58 -6.07
C ALA A 141 8.53 -7.25 -7.44
N CYS A 142 7.52 -7.99 -7.90
CA CYS A 142 7.59 -8.64 -9.21
C CYS A 142 7.69 -7.62 -10.36
N GLU A 143 8.34 -8.03 -11.45
CA GLU A 143 8.60 -7.15 -12.58
C GLU A 143 7.34 -6.57 -13.23
N LYS A 144 6.22 -7.30 -13.21
CA LYS A 144 4.93 -6.81 -13.73
C LYS A 144 4.43 -5.61 -12.93
N VAL A 145 4.57 -5.64 -11.61
CA VAL A 145 4.19 -4.54 -10.72
C VAL A 145 5.09 -3.34 -10.93
N LYS A 146 6.41 -3.53 -10.99
CA LYS A 146 7.38 -2.44 -11.22
C LYS A 146 7.17 -1.69 -12.53
N ARG A 147 6.46 -2.28 -13.50
CA ARG A 147 6.15 -1.66 -14.80
C ARG A 147 4.84 -0.87 -14.82
N ILE A 148 4.10 -0.82 -13.72
CA ILE A 148 2.90 0.02 -13.63
C ILE A 148 3.31 1.50 -13.82
N PRO A 149 2.66 2.24 -14.72
CA PRO A 149 2.96 3.65 -14.92
C PRO A 149 2.87 4.45 -13.61
N ARG A 150 3.87 5.27 -13.35
CA ARG A 150 3.96 6.15 -12.16
C ARG A 150 4.10 5.42 -10.81
N ILE A 151 4.32 4.11 -10.78
CA ILE A 151 4.58 3.42 -9.52
C ILE A 151 5.94 3.87 -8.93
N LEU A 152 5.95 4.13 -7.64
CA LEU A 152 7.19 4.39 -6.90
C LEU A 152 7.83 3.06 -6.49
N VAL A 153 8.96 2.72 -7.07
CA VAL A 153 9.76 1.57 -6.63
C VAL A 153 10.67 2.04 -5.49
N LEU A 154 10.45 1.47 -4.31
CA LEU A 154 11.21 1.80 -3.11
C LEU A 154 12.61 1.16 -3.13
N GLN A 155 13.51 1.64 -2.27
CA GLN A 155 14.86 1.08 -2.15
C GLN A 155 14.90 -0.14 -1.22
N ARG A 156 14.00 -0.19 -0.23
CA ARG A 156 13.90 -1.29 0.73
C ARG A 156 13.02 -2.41 0.21
N ARG A 157 13.37 -3.62 0.62
CA ARG A 157 12.63 -4.84 0.32
C ARG A 157 11.41 -5.00 1.23
N GLY A 158 10.47 -5.84 0.82
CA GLY A 158 9.38 -6.29 1.67
C GLY A 158 9.88 -6.86 3.00
N GLY A 159 9.22 -6.52 4.10
CA GLY A 159 9.64 -6.93 5.45
C GLY A 159 10.90 -6.25 5.98
N ASP A 160 11.54 -5.38 5.20
CA ASP A 160 12.73 -4.60 5.60
C ASP A 160 12.45 -3.10 5.73
N ALA A 161 11.32 -2.77 6.28
CA ALA A 161 10.87 -1.40 6.51
C ALA A 161 10.61 -0.58 5.21
N CYS A 162 10.16 -1.22 4.14
CA CYS A 162 9.78 -0.52 2.91
C CYS A 162 8.53 0.36 3.09
N VAL A 163 7.56 -0.09 3.89
CA VAL A 163 6.37 0.70 4.21
C VAL A 163 6.77 1.95 5.02
N ARG A 164 7.69 1.78 5.97
CA ARG A 164 8.24 2.92 6.74
C ARG A 164 8.98 3.91 5.83
N GLU A 165 9.77 3.44 4.88
CA GLU A 165 10.46 4.30 3.90
C GLU A 165 9.47 5.21 3.17
N TRP A 166 8.39 4.64 2.64
CA TRP A 166 7.41 5.43 1.92
C TRP A 166 6.65 6.41 2.82
N ILE A 167 6.28 5.98 4.02
CA ILE A 167 5.61 6.86 5.00
C ILE A 167 6.52 8.03 5.38
N ASP A 168 7.81 7.82 5.59
CA ASP A 168 8.75 8.90 5.88
C ASP A 168 8.81 9.91 4.72
N MET A 169 8.77 9.44 3.46
CA MET A 169 8.70 10.32 2.28
C MET A 169 7.39 11.12 2.23
N ILE A 170 6.26 10.51 2.57
CA ILE A 170 4.95 11.18 2.65
C ILE A 170 4.97 12.26 3.74
N LEU A 171 5.45 11.92 4.93
CA LEU A 171 5.49 12.85 6.07
C LEU A 171 6.46 14.01 5.87
N ALA A 172 7.54 13.83 5.10
CA ALA A 172 8.50 14.88 4.79
C ALA A 172 7.95 15.97 3.86
N GLN A 173 6.80 15.73 3.21
CA GLN A 173 6.15 16.67 2.28
C GLN A 173 4.93 17.37 2.89
N GLN A 174 4.56 17.04 4.14
CA GLN A 174 3.54 17.71 4.92
C GLN A 174 4.14 18.90 5.67
#